data_fbd040f28e62083730cc88898fc0cd23
#
_entry.id   fbd040f28e62083730cc88898fc0cd23
#
_cell.length_a   1.000
_cell.length_b   1.000
_cell.length_c   1.000
_cell.angle_alpha   90.00
_cell.angle_beta   90.00
_cell.angle_gamma   90.00
#
_symmetry.space_group_name_H-M   'P 1'
#
loop_
_entity.id
_entity.type
_entity.pdbx_description
1 polymer ?
#
loop_
_entity_poly.entity_id
_entity_poly.type
_entity_poly.pdbx_seq_one_letter_code
_entity_poly.pdbx_strand_id
1 'polypeptide(L)'
;MAKRVPASAKEDDTHELYHLQDEWKWFSTLGIVLMTLGLIAVFYCWFASQAAVVLFGVLILAGGVVQIVNALWAGKWSGFLLNLLIGIIYVVAGLFMVDDREHAILILSALLAAFFIVSGIFRIAAALAIQFPGWGWALLSGMIAILLGIMIYKGWPDTGEVIIGLFIGIEMIFNGWYWIMLGSELRERSVA
;
A
#
# COMPACT_ATOMS: atom_id res chain seq x y z
N MET A 1 1.32 -26.05 37.93
CA MET A 1 2.39 -25.13 38.38
C MET A 1 2.25 -23.83 37.55
N ALA A 2 1.60 -22.82 38.12
CA ALA A 2 1.45 -21.53 37.46
C ALA A 2 2.76 -20.74 37.64
N LYS A 3 3.43 -20.44 36.55
CA LYS A 3 4.67 -19.66 36.52
C LYS A 3 4.33 -18.22 36.88
N ARG A 4 4.67 -17.76 38.09
CA ARG A 4 4.52 -16.37 38.50
C ARG A 4 5.44 -15.51 37.62
N VAL A 5 4.83 -14.63 36.81
CA VAL A 5 5.55 -13.59 36.07
C VAL A 5 6.15 -12.63 37.09
N PRO A 6 7.47 -12.34 37.01
CA PRO A 6 8.11 -11.44 37.98
C PRO A 6 7.50 -10.04 37.89
N ALA A 7 7.35 -9.37 39.03
CA ALA A 7 6.71 -8.06 39.15
C ALA A 7 7.38 -6.98 38.28
N SER A 8 8.71 -7.10 38.07
CA SER A 8 9.50 -6.20 37.19
C SER A 8 9.07 -6.24 35.71
N ALA A 9 8.63 -7.41 35.21
CA ALA A 9 8.14 -7.51 33.84
C ALA A 9 6.77 -6.85 33.64
N LYS A 10 5.96 -6.77 34.71
CA LYS A 10 4.70 -6.03 34.70
C LYS A 10 4.88 -4.52 34.78
N GLU A 11 5.91 -4.04 35.46
CA GLU A 11 6.24 -2.61 35.55
C GLU A 11 6.81 -2.08 34.24
N ASP A 12 7.65 -2.84 33.52
CA ASP A 12 8.17 -2.48 32.20
C ASP A 12 7.04 -2.39 31.14
N ASP A 13 6.16 -3.40 31.12
CA ASP A 13 5.01 -3.42 30.19
C ASP A 13 4.05 -2.26 30.46
N THR A 14 3.90 -1.83 31.71
CA THR A 14 3.03 -0.69 32.04
C THR A 14 3.67 0.64 31.65
N HIS A 15 4.97 0.82 31.78
CA HIS A 15 5.67 2.04 31.35
C HIS A 15 5.62 2.24 29.83
N GLU A 16 5.77 1.19 29.02
CA GLU A 16 5.61 1.28 27.57
C GLU A 16 4.16 1.63 27.17
N LEU A 17 3.16 1.08 27.87
CA LEU A 17 1.77 1.37 27.62
C LEU A 17 1.39 2.81 27.97
N TYR A 18 1.97 3.40 29.03
CA TYR A 18 1.74 4.80 29.41
C TYR A 18 2.29 5.79 28.37
N HIS A 19 3.44 5.50 27.74
CA HIS A 19 3.99 6.33 26.66
C HIS A 19 3.08 6.35 25.41
N LEU A 20 2.48 5.21 25.07
CA LEU A 20 1.54 5.11 23.95
C LEU A 20 0.19 5.80 24.23
N GLN A 21 -0.21 5.89 25.51
CA GLN A 21 -1.45 6.53 25.91
C GLN A 21 -1.43 8.07 25.76
N ASP A 22 -0.27 8.69 25.87
CA ASP A 22 -0.14 10.16 25.72
C ASP A 22 -0.06 10.61 24.26
N GLU A 23 0.17 9.67 23.34
CA GLU A 23 0.34 9.94 21.90
C GLU A 23 -0.99 9.93 21.09
N TRP A 24 -2.16 9.74 21.72
CA TRP A 24 -3.45 9.68 21.02
C TRP A 24 -3.71 10.91 20.12
N LYS A 25 -3.20 12.08 20.52
CA LYS A 25 -3.32 13.32 19.75
C LYS A 25 -2.57 13.23 18.44
N TRP A 26 -1.38 12.61 18.47
CA TRP A 26 -0.54 12.41 17.28
C TRP A 26 -1.23 11.49 16.27
N PHE A 27 -1.75 10.35 16.73
CA PHE A 27 -2.49 9.42 15.88
C PHE A 27 -3.76 10.02 15.29
N SER A 28 -4.54 10.73 16.10
CA SER A 28 -5.75 11.41 15.63
C SER A 28 -5.44 12.52 14.62
N THR A 29 -4.40 13.31 14.87
CA THR A 29 -3.97 14.37 13.96
C THR A 29 -3.49 13.78 12.63
N LEU A 30 -2.68 12.73 12.68
CA LEU A 30 -2.19 12.02 11.50
C LEU A 30 -3.36 11.45 10.68
N GLY A 31 -4.34 10.86 11.35
CA GLY A 31 -5.54 10.33 10.71
C GLY A 31 -6.37 11.41 10.01
N ILE A 32 -6.56 12.57 10.65
CA ILE A 32 -7.27 13.72 10.06
C ILE A 32 -6.51 14.25 8.84
N VAL A 33 -5.19 14.39 8.93
CA VAL A 33 -4.35 14.86 7.82
C VAL A 33 -4.43 13.87 6.64
N LEU A 34 -4.32 12.57 6.89
CA LEU A 34 -4.44 11.55 5.85
C LEU A 34 -5.82 11.57 5.20
N MET A 35 -6.88 11.71 5.99
CA MET A 35 -8.25 11.74 5.48
C MET A 35 -8.51 12.98 4.62
N THR A 36 -8.01 14.15 5.03
CA THR A 36 -8.14 15.39 4.25
C THR A 36 -7.32 15.33 2.97
N LEU A 37 -6.08 14.83 3.02
CA LEU A 37 -5.25 14.63 1.83
C LEU A 37 -5.88 13.59 0.88
N GLY A 38 -6.43 12.50 1.41
CA GLY A 38 -7.15 11.50 0.62
C GLY A 38 -8.38 12.08 -0.08
N LEU A 39 -9.15 12.93 0.60
CA LEU A 39 -10.29 13.62 0.00
C LEU A 39 -9.84 14.56 -1.13
N ILE A 40 -8.78 15.34 -0.92
CA ILE A 40 -8.19 16.19 -1.95
C ILE A 40 -7.71 15.34 -3.14
N ALA A 41 -7.07 14.20 -2.89
CA ALA A 41 -6.60 13.30 -3.95
C ALA A 41 -7.77 12.72 -4.78
N VAL A 42 -8.92 12.43 -4.16
CA VAL A 42 -10.13 11.99 -4.87
C VAL A 42 -10.71 13.11 -5.76
N PHE A 43 -10.71 14.36 -5.29
CA PHE A 43 -11.20 15.48 -6.12
C PHE A 43 -10.23 15.87 -7.24
N TYR A 44 -8.93 15.69 -7.02
CA TYR A 44 -7.87 16.03 -7.97
C TYR A 44 -7.11 14.78 -8.42
N CYS A 45 -7.83 13.73 -8.84
CA CYS A 45 -7.27 12.42 -9.20
C CYS A 45 -6.09 12.52 -10.19
N TRP A 46 -6.19 13.40 -11.19
CA TRP A 46 -5.14 13.58 -12.18
C TRP A 46 -3.81 14.04 -11.53
N PHE A 47 -3.86 15.07 -10.68
CA PHE A 47 -2.66 15.53 -9.95
C PHE A 47 -2.15 14.48 -8.97
N ALA A 48 -3.06 13.77 -8.30
CA ALA A 48 -2.70 12.71 -7.36
C ALA A 48 -1.98 11.56 -8.07
N SER A 49 -2.43 11.15 -9.26
CA SER A 49 -1.75 10.13 -10.07
C SER A 49 -0.34 10.55 -10.47
N GLN A 50 -0.19 11.78 -10.95
CA GLN A 50 1.11 12.33 -11.34
C GLN A 50 2.09 12.39 -10.15
N ALA A 51 1.62 12.89 -9.01
CA ALA A 51 2.42 12.99 -7.79
C ALA A 51 2.83 11.59 -7.27
N ALA A 52 1.90 10.64 -7.30
CA ALA A 52 2.14 9.28 -6.85
C ALA A 52 3.19 8.57 -7.73
N VAL A 53 3.06 8.67 -9.05
CA VAL A 53 4.01 8.04 -9.99
C VAL A 53 5.41 8.60 -9.82
N VAL A 54 5.54 9.93 -9.63
CA VAL A 54 6.84 10.55 -9.35
C VAL A 54 7.40 10.07 -8.01
N LEU A 55 6.58 10.03 -6.97
CA LEU A 55 7.00 9.54 -5.65
C LEU A 55 7.49 8.08 -5.72
N PHE A 56 6.71 7.20 -6.34
CA PHE A 56 7.11 5.81 -6.55
C PHE A 56 8.35 5.68 -7.43
N GLY A 57 8.45 6.49 -8.49
CA GLY A 57 9.62 6.53 -9.36
C GLY A 57 10.90 6.89 -8.59
N VAL A 58 10.83 7.93 -7.74
CA VAL A 58 11.97 8.31 -6.88
C VAL A 58 12.32 7.24 -5.86
N LEU A 59 11.32 6.60 -5.24
CA LEU A 59 11.55 5.51 -4.28
C LEU A 59 12.17 4.28 -4.94
N ILE A 60 11.69 3.88 -6.14
CA ILE A 60 12.24 2.78 -6.93
C ILE A 60 13.67 3.10 -7.36
N LEU A 61 13.93 4.32 -7.81
CA LEU A 61 15.26 4.77 -8.17
C LEU A 61 16.23 4.71 -6.97
N ALA A 62 15.81 5.24 -5.82
CA ALA A 62 16.59 5.16 -4.59
C ALA A 62 16.85 3.70 -4.18
N GLY A 63 15.82 2.84 -4.25
CA GLY A 63 15.95 1.40 -4.03
C GLY A 63 16.94 0.74 -4.99
N GLY A 64 16.91 1.11 -6.25
CA GLY A 64 17.87 0.64 -7.28
C GLY A 64 19.31 1.03 -6.97
N VAL A 65 19.54 2.27 -6.53
CA VAL A 65 20.87 2.73 -6.11
C VAL A 65 21.35 1.93 -4.90
N VAL A 66 20.51 1.75 -3.88
CA VAL A 66 20.84 0.92 -2.71
C VAL A 66 21.16 -0.52 -3.12
N GLN A 67 20.39 -1.09 -4.06
CA GLN A 67 20.62 -2.44 -4.56
C GLN A 67 21.96 -2.59 -5.31
N ILE A 68 22.35 -1.58 -6.09
CA ILE A 68 23.66 -1.54 -6.75
C ILE A 68 24.78 -1.46 -5.72
N VAL A 69 24.64 -0.62 -4.69
CA VAL A 69 25.61 -0.53 -3.59
C VAL A 69 25.72 -1.87 -2.87
N ASN A 70 24.60 -2.51 -2.56
CA ASN A 70 24.58 -3.83 -1.92
C ASN A 70 25.23 -4.92 -2.80
N ALA A 71 25.14 -4.80 -4.14
CA ALA A 71 25.82 -5.71 -5.05
C ALA A 71 27.34 -5.71 -4.82
N LEU A 72 27.94 -4.53 -4.59
CA LEU A 72 29.38 -4.39 -4.35
C LEU A 72 29.85 -5.10 -3.04
N TRP A 73 28.94 -5.31 -2.10
CA TRP A 73 29.22 -6.00 -0.83
C TRP A 73 28.88 -7.49 -0.89
N ALA A 74 28.36 -7.98 -2.00
CA ALA A 74 28.00 -9.38 -2.17
C ALA A 74 29.25 -10.26 -2.27
N GLY A 75 29.50 -11.10 -1.27
CA GLY A 75 30.69 -11.96 -1.21
C GLY A 75 30.72 -13.12 -2.24
N LYS A 76 29.61 -13.33 -2.99
CA LYS A 76 29.49 -14.38 -4.02
C LYS A 76 29.19 -13.76 -5.38
N TRP A 77 29.87 -14.27 -6.42
CA TRP A 77 29.73 -13.76 -7.80
C TRP A 77 28.27 -13.82 -8.33
N SER A 78 27.55 -14.88 -8.00
CA SER A 78 26.12 -15.00 -8.38
C SER A 78 25.23 -13.97 -7.70
N GLY A 79 25.49 -13.67 -6.42
CA GLY A 79 24.76 -12.61 -5.67
C GLY A 79 25.07 -11.22 -6.22
N PHE A 80 26.31 -10.96 -6.58
CA PHE A 80 26.71 -9.71 -7.21
C PHE A 80 25.95 -9.45 -8.51
N LEU A 81 25.95 -10.43 -9.44
CA LEU A 81 25.27 -10.27 -10.73
C LEU A 81 23.76 -10.07 -10.59
N LEU A 82 23.10 -10.84 -9.73
CA LEU A 82 21.66 -10.71 -9.49
C LEU A 82 21.29 -9.33 -8.90
N ASN A 83 22.00 -8.91 -7.86
CA ASN A 83 21.74 -7.62 -7.21
C ASN A 83 22.04 -6.45 -8.16
N LEU A 84 23.09 -6.54 -8.95
CA LEU A 84 23.45 -5.53 -9.95
C LEU A 84 22.37 -5.43 -11.03
N LEU A 85 21.93 -6.56 -11.58
CA LEU A 85 20.89 -6.60 -12.61
C LEU A 85 19.57 -6.01 -12.10
N ILE A 86 19.13 -6.44 -10.93
CA ILE A 86 17.91 -5.90 -10.28
C ILE A 86 18.06 -4.40 -10.03
N GLY A 87 19.22 -3.96 -9.53
CA GLY A 87 19.49 -2.55 -9.27
C GLY A 87 19.44 -1.71 -10.53
N ILE A 88 20.02 -2.19 -11.64
CA ILE A 88 19.94 -1.50 -12.94
C ILE A 88 18.49 -1.41 -13.43
N ILE A 89 17.72 -2.49 -13.34
CA ILE A 89 16.30 -2.50 -13.72
C ILE A 89 15.51 -1.47 -12.89
N TYR A 90 15.75 -1.39 -11.58
CA TYR A 90 15.08 -0.43 -10.71
C TYR A 90 15.46 1.01 -11.04
N VAL A 91 16.74 1.29 -11.30
CA VAL A 91 17.20 2.63 -11.70
C VAL A 91 16.55 3.04 -13.03
N VAL A 92 16.57 2.16 -14.04
CA VAL A 92 15.96 2.44 -15.34
C VAL A 92 14.45 2.65 -15.22
N ALA A 93 13.75 1.78 -14.48
CA ALA A 93 12.32 1.92 -14.23
C ALA A 93 11.97 3.19 -13.46
N GLY A 94 12.73 3.51 -12.41
CA GLY A 94 12.53 4.72 -11.63
C GLY A 94 12.78 6.00 -12.44
N LEU A 95 13.83 6.04 -13.26
CA LEU A 95 14.10 7.16 -14.17
C LEU A 95 12.97 7.33 -15.19
N PHE A 96 12.51 6.24 -15.81
CA PHE A 96 11.39 6.27 -16.74
C PHE A 96 10.12 6.82 -16.09
N MET A 97 9.80 6.41 -14.87
CA MET A 97 8.62 6.89 -14.15
C MET A 97 8.69 8.39 -13.81
N VAL A 98 9.89 8.92 -13.59
CA VAL A 98 10.08 10.36 -13.27
C VAL A 98 10.10 11.20 -14.54
N ASP A 99 10.73 10.72 -15.62
CA ASP A 99 10.90 11.43 -16.87
C ASP A 99 9.60 11.46 -17.69
N ASP A 100 8.98 10.30 -17.89
CA ASP A 100 7.77 10.12 -18.71
C ASP A 100 6.59 9.60 -17.87
N ARG A 101 6.03 10.50 -17.08
CA ARG A 101 4.95 10.20 -16.12
C ARG A 101 3.69 9.70 -16.80
N GLU A 102 3.34 10.27 -17.94
CA GLU A 102 2.12 9.93 -18.67
C GLU A 102 2.14 8.47 -19.11
N HIS A 103 3.20 8.05 -19.80
CA HIS A 103 3.35 6.65 -20.18
C HIS A 103 3.50 5.71 -18.98
N ALA A 104 4.17 6.15 -17.91
CA ALA A 104 4.26 5.36 -16.69
C ALA A 104 2.87 5.14 -16.04
N ILE A 105 2.02 6.16 -15.99
CA ILE A 105 0.63 6.06 -15.52
C ILE A 105 -0.15 5.06 -16.39
N LEU A 106 -0.03 5.14 -17.70
CA LEU A 106 -0.70 4.24 -18.62
C LEU A 106 -0.28 2.77 -18.43
N ILE A 107 1.02 2.53 -18.29
CA ILE A 107 1.54 1.17 -18.03
C ILE A 107 1.04 0.64 -16.68
N LEU A 108 1.12 1.45 -15.61
CA LEU A 108 0.67 1.05 -14.29
C LEU A 108 -0.84 0.78 -14.24
N SER A 109 -1.64 1.60 -14.91
CA SER A 109 -3.09 1.38 -14.99
C SER A 109 -3.45 0.12 -15.77
N ALA A 110 -2.74 -0.19 -16.85
CA ALA A 110 -2.92 -1.43 -17.59
C ALA A 110 -2.53 -2.66 -16.76
N LEU A 111 -1.41 -2.59 -16.00
CA LEU A 111 -1.01 -3.63 -15.07
C LEU A 111 -2.05 -3.83 -13.96
N LEU A 112 -2.62 -2.74 -13.43
CA LEU A 112 -3.67 -2.78 -12.44
C LEU A 112 -4.93 -3.46 -12.98
N ALA A 113 -5.35 -3.12 -14.20
CA ALA A 113 -6.48 -3.78 -14.89
C ALA A 113 -6.24 -5.28 -15.03
N ALA A 114 -5.07 -5.68 -15.51
CA ALA A 114 -4.69 -7.08 -15.64
C ALA A 114 -4.68 -7.79 -14.27
N PHE A 115 -4.14 -7.15 -13.24
CA PHE A 115 -4.13 -7.67 -11.86
C PHE A 115 -5.54 -7.90 -11.33
N PHE A 116 -6.48 -6.97 -11.53
CA PHE A 116 -7.87 -7.15 -11.11
C PHE A 116 -8.55 -8.31 -11.83
N ILE A 117 -8.34 -8.45 -13.14
CA ILE A 117 -8.91 -9.54 -13.92
C ILE A 117 -8.36 -10.89 -13.42
N VAL A 118 -7.04 -11.01 -13.33
CA VAL A 118 -6.38 -12.25 -12.91
C VAL A 118 -6.75 -12.61 -11.47
N SER A 119 -6.66 -11.66 -10.54
CA SER A 119 -7.01 -11.90 -9.13
C SER A 119 -8.49 -12.24 -8.94
N GLY A 120 -9.37 -11.62 -9.72
CA GLY A 120 -10.80 -11.94 -9.72
C GLY A 120 -11.08 -13.37 -10.22
N ILE A 121 -10.41 -13.78 -11.30
CA ILE A 121 -10.51 -15.19 -11.81
C ILE A 121 -10.04 -16.17 -10.72
N PHE A 122 -8.89 -15.92 -10.09
CA PHE A 122 -8.39 -16.79 -9.02
C PHE A 122 -9.34 -16.84 -7.82
N ARG A 123 -9.94 -15.73 -7.41
CA ARG A 123 -10.92 -15.68 -6.31
C ARG A 123 -12.16 -16.51 -6.64
N ILE A 124 -12.70 -16.39 -7.84
CA ILE A 124 -13.83 -17.17 -8.29
C ILE A 124 -13.48 -18.66 -8.33
N ALA A 125 -12.33 -19.01 -8.93
CA ALA A 125 -11.88 -20.40 -8.99
C ALA A 125 -11.68 -21.00 -7.59
N ALA A 126 -11.05 -20.29 -6.67
CA ALA A 126 -10.87 -20.73 -5.29
C ALA A 126 -12.20 -20.87 -4.53
N ALA A 127 -13.13 -19.93 -4.69
CA ALA A 127 -14.44 -19.97 -4.07
C ALA A 127 -15.25 -21.20 -4.50
N LEU A 128 -15.22 -21.52 -5.80
CA LEU A 128 -15.92 -22.69 -6.35
C LEU A 128 -15.25 -24.03 -6.01
N ALA A 129 -13.91 -24.06 -5.93
CA ALA A 129 -13.16 -25.27 -5.65
C ALA A 129 -13.21 -25.68 -4.17
N ILE A 130 -13.11 -24.71 -3.24
CA ILE A 130 -12.94 -25.01 -1.81
C ILE A 130 -14.25 -24.91 -1.04
N GLN A 131 -15.22 -24.11 -1.49
CA GLN A 131 -16.54 -23.92 -0.89
C GLN A 131 -16.51 -23.70 0.64
N PHE A 132 -15.58 -22.87 1.13
CA PHE A 132 -15.45 -22.53 2.55
C PHE A 132 -16.64 -21.71 3.08
N PRO A 133 -16.89 -21.64 4.40
CA PRO A 133 -17.94 -20.78 4.95
C PRO A 133 -17.77 -19.32 4.48
N GLY A 134 -18.79 -18.79 3.77
CA GLY A 134 -18.72 -17.45 3.17
C GLY A 134 -18.19 -17.40 1.73
N TRP A 135 -18.02 -18.52 1.03
CA TRP A 135 -17.54 -18.59 -0.36
C TRP A 135 -18.32 -17.66 -1.31
N GLY A 136 -19.60 -17.40 -1.05
CA GLY A 136 -20.42 -16.47 -1.83
C GLY A 136 -19.89 -15.03 -1.83
N TRP A 137 -19.34 -14.54 -0.70
CA TRP A 137 -18.69 -13.24 -0.63
C TRP A 137 -17.39 -13.20 -1.44
N ALA A 138 -16.61 -14.27 -1.42
CA ALA A 138 -15.41 -14.39 -2.24
C ALA A 138 -15.73 -14.39 -3.73
N LEU A 139 -16.81 -15.09 -4.13
CA LEU A 139 -17.30 -15.12 -5.51
C LEU A 139 -17.76 -13.73 -5.95
N LEU A 140 -18.57 -13.05 -5.13
CA LEU A 140 -19.03 -11.68 -5.41
C LEU A 140 -17.85 -10.72 -5.56
N SER A 141 -16.88 -10.77 -4.64
CA SER A 141 -15.67 -9.92 -4.70
C SER A 141 -14.83 -10.21 -5.95
N GLY A 142 -14.74 -11.47 -6.38
CA GLY A 142 -14.06 -11.86 -7.61
C GLY A 142 -14.75 -11.31 -8.87
N MET A 143 -16.09 -11.36 -8.92
CA MET A 143 -16.87 -10.79 -10.03
C MET A 143 -16.69 -9.27 -10.08
N ILE A 144 -16.76 -8.57 -8.94
CA ILE A 144 -16.53 -7.12 -8.87
C ILE A 144 -15.11 -6.78 -9.35
N ALA A 145 -14.10 -7.55 -8.93
CA ALA A 145 -12.72 -7.33 -9.37
C ALA A 145 -12.58 -7.45 -10.89
N ILE A 146 -13.14 -8.48 -11.51
CA ILE A 146 -13.12 -8.66 -12.97
C ILE A 146 -13.84 -7.49 -13.66
N LEU A 147 -15.01 -7.09 -13.16
CA LEU A 147 -15.78 -5.98 -13.72
C LEU A 147 -14.97 -4.68 -13.67
N LEU A 148 -14.34 -4.38 -12.55
CA LEU A 148 -13.44 -3.22 -12.41
C LEU A 148 -12.27 -3.29 -13.40
N GLY A 149 -11.60 -4.43 -13.50
CA GLY A 149 -10.50 -4.61 -14.45
C GLY A 149 -10.92 -4.39 -15.90
N ILE A 150 -12.10 -4.89 -16.30
CA ILE A 150 -12.67 -4.67 -17.64
C ILE A 150 -13.04 -3.20 -17.85
N MET A 151 -13.60 -2.54 -16.84
CA MET A 151 -13.94 -1.10 -16.94
C MET A 151 -12.69 -0.25 -17.12
N ILE A 152 -11.61 -0.55 -16.39
CA ILE A 152 -10.32 0.13 -16.52
C ILE A 152 -9.78 -0.07 -17.94
N TYR A 153 -9.78 -1.31 -18.43
CA TYR A 153 -9.27 -1.65 -19.75
C TYR A 153 -10.08 -0.99 -20.89
N LYS A 154 -11.41 -0.93 -20.78
CA LYS A 154 -12.27 -0.29 -21.78
C LYS A 154 -12.13 1.23 -21.84
N GLY A 155 -11.89 1.86 -20.71
CA GLY A 155 -11.67 3.30 -20.62
C GLY A 155 -10.22 3.74 -20.84
N TRP A 156 -9.30 2.80 -21.05
CA TRP A 156 -7.89 3.10 -21.31
C TRP A 156 -7.72 3.78 -22.67
N PRO A 157 -6.89 4.84 -22.85
CA PRO A 157 -5.93 5.39 -21.88
C PRO A 157 -6.50 6.40 -20.87
N ASP A 158 -7.62 7.07 -21.14
CA ASP A 158 -8.15 8.20 -20.38
C ASP A 158 -8.44 7.84 -18.90
N THR A 159 -8.92 6.63 -18.66
CA THR A 159 -9.21 6.13 -17.30
C THR A 159 -7.95 5.91 -16.46
N GLY A 160 -6.80 5.68 -17.11
CA GLY A 160 -5.53 5.42 -16.43
C GLY A 160 -5.10 6.58 -15.53
N GLU A 161 -5.28 7.81 -16.02
CA GLU A 161 -4.89 9.01 -15.30
C GLU A 161 -5.71 9.27 -14.02
N VAL A 162 -6.96 8.79 -14.01
CA VAL A 162 -7.88 9.01 -12.89
C VAL A 162 -7.79 7.88 -11.86
N ILE A 163 -7.62 6.64 -12.32
CA ILE A 163 -7.74 5.46 -11.47
C ILE A 163 -6.66 5.40 -10.40
N ILE A 164 -5.41 5.67 -10.74
CA ILE A 164 -4.31 5.61 -9.77
C ILE A 164 -4.54 6.61 -8.64
N GLY A 165 -4.89 7.85 -8.97
CA GLY A 165 -5.18 8.89 -8.00
C GLY A 165 -6.41 8.58 -7.14
N LEU A 166 -7.46 8.03 -7.76
CA LEU A 166 -8.65 7.60 -7.05
C LEU A 166 -8.36 6.49 -6.03
N PHE A 167 -7.60 5.47 -6.44
CA PHE A 167 -7.19 4.39 -5.53
C PHE A 167 -6.40 4.90 -4.34
N ILE A 168 -5.41 5.74 -4.59
CA ILE A 168 -4.57 6.33 -3.53
C ILE A 168 -5.41 7.20 -2.60
N GLY A 169 -6.31 8.02 -3.16
CA GLY A 169 -7.20 8.87 -2.36
C GLY A 169 -8.12 8.05 -1.46
N ILE A 170 -8.73 6.99 -1.99
CA ILE A 170 -9.58 6.07 -1.22
C ILE A 170 -8.75 5.37 -0.12
N GLU A 171 -7.57 4.85 -0.46
CA GLU A 171 -6.69 4.19 0.51
C GLU A 171 -6.29 5.15 1.64
N MET A 172 -5.93 6.39 1.32
CA MET A 172 -5.60 7.41 2.32
C MET A 172 -6.79 7.73 3.24
N ILE A 173 -8.02 7.78 2.71
CA ILE A 173 -9.23 7.99 3.51
C ILE A 173 -9.43 6.84 4.50
N PHE A 174 -9.33 5.58 4.04
CA PHE A 174 -9.48 4.41 4.91
C PHE A 174 -8.36 4.32 5.96
N ASN A 175 -7.11 4.58 5.57
CA ASN A 175 -6.00 4.64 6.51
C ASN A 175 -6.19 5.78 7.54
N GLY A 176 -6.62 6.96 7.09
CA GLY A 176 -6.94 8.08 7.98
C GLY A 176 -8.02 7.73 8.99
N TRP A 177 -9.08 7.08 8.53
CA TRP A 177 -10.15 6.58 9.41
C TRP A 177 -9.63 5.59 10.45
N TYR A 178 -8.80 4.63 10.05
CA TYR A 178 -8.18 3.67 10.95
C TYR A 178 -7.36 4.35 12.05
N TRP A 179 -6.51 5.34 11.69
CA TRP A 179 -5.71 6.08 12.66
C TRP A 179 -6.56 6.93 13.62
N ILE A 180 -7.68 7.50 13.16
CA ILE A 180 -8.63 8.23 14.03
C ILE A 180 -9.28 7.26 15.03
N MET A 181 -9.72 6.09 14.57
CA MET A 181 -10.30 5.08 15.47
C MET A 181 -9.28 4.61 16.51
N LEU A 182 -8.05 4.33 16.10
CA LEU A 182 -6.98 3.94 17.02
C LEU A 182 -6.71 5.05 18.06
N GLY A 183 -6.63 6.30 17.62
CA GLY A 183 -6.45 7.44 18.52
C GLY A 183 -7.60 7.61 19.52
N SER A 184 -8.86 7.34 19.10
CA SER A 184 -10.02 7.42 19.99
C SER A 184 -10.02 6.32 21.06
N GLU A 185 -9.64 5.09 20.69
CA GLU A 185 -9.51 3.99 21.67
C GLU A 185 -8.40 4.25 22.70
N LEU A 186 -7.26 4.80 22.26
CA LEU A 186 -6.17 5.16 23.17
C LEU A 186 -6.60 6.26 24.15
N ARG A 187 -7.40 7.21 23.69
CA ARG A 187 -7.96 8.28 24.53
C ARG A 187 -8.90 7.73 25.60
N GLU A 188 -9.81 6.82 25.26
CA GLU A 188 -10.74 6.24 26.23
C GLU A 188 -10.01 5.48 27.34
N ARG A 189 -8.95 4.78 27.01
CA ARG A 189 -8.10 4.06 27.98
C ARG A 189 -7.24 4.99 28.85
N SER A 190 -6.97 6.22 28.41
CA SER A 190 -6.24 7.21 29.21
C SER A 190 -7.11 7.93 30.24
N VAL A 191 -8.44 7.87 30.11
CA VAL A 191 -9.40 8.57 31.00
C VAL A 191 -10.06 7.61 31.97
N ALA A 192 -9.95 6.30 31.77
CA ALA A 192 -10.48 5.25 32.66
C ALA A 192 -9.43 4.77 33.67
#